data_fd333aebf1d0a62b61d38d8dccb1700a
#
_entry.id   fd333aebf1d0a62b61d38d8dccb1700a
#
_cell.length_a   1.000
_cell.length_b   1.000
_cell.length_c   1.000
_cell.angle_alpha   90.00
_cell.angle_beta   90.00
_cell.angle_gamma   90.00
#
_symmetry.space_group_name_H-M   'P 1'
#
loop_
_entity.id
_entity.type
_entity.pdbx_description
1 polymer ?
#
loop_
_entity_poly.entity_id
_entity_poly.type
_entity_poly.pdbx_seq_one_letter_code
_entity_poly.pdbx_strand_id
1 'polypeptide(L)'
;GRWTKAQQIQWNEFAQTGVIRRLANRDGWSRRRNQMMGGTVVPVPEKIDFAETVEPDTLDLRQVKDFQLDGHQKSQLIEGGQQPAEDLLHSFLAQRGKNYSREMSSPVTAPDACSRLSASIAWGCISIRQIVNELKQRRAEIRESKKEGVSTGGWPTSLKSFDARLSWHCHF
;
A
#
# COMPACT_ATOMS: atom_id res chain seq x y z
N GLY A 1 -22.36 12.83 6.37
CA GLY A 1 -22.60 13.55 7.57
C GLY A 1 -23.96 14.24 7.72
N ARG A 2 -24.12 15.02 8.79
CA ARG A 2 -25.40 15.73 9.05
C ARG A 2 -25.78 16.66 7.91
N TRP A 3 -24.83 17.38 7.34
CA TRP A 3 -25.06 18.30 6.24
C TRP A 3 -25.56 17.59 4.96
N THR A 4 -24.92 16.51 4.55
CA THR A 4 -25.34 15.73 3.37
C THR A 4 -26.76 15.17 3.53
N LYS A 5 -27.11 14.71 4.76
CA LYS A 5 -28.46 14.26 5.07
C LYS A 5 -29.49 15.39 4.95
N ALA A 6 -29.15 16.60 5.45
CA ALA A 6 -30.03 17.77 5.35
C ALA A 6 -30.23 18.23 3.89
N GLN A 7 -29.25 18.02 3.03
CA GLN A 7 -29.29 18.36 1.59
C GLN A 7 -29.81 17.20 0.72
N GLN A 8 -30.24 16.07 1.32
CA GLN A 8 -30.65 14.85 0.61
C GLN A 8 -29.58 14.30 -0.35
N ILE A 9 -28.30 14.55 -0.06
CA ILE A 9 -27.16 14.03 -0.83
C ILE A 9 -26.78 12.67 -0.28
N GLN A 10 -26.74 11.66 -1.15
CA GLN A 10 -26.24 10.34 -0.79
C GLN A 10 -24.75 10.42 -0.45
N TRP A 11 -24.37 9.90 0.72
CA TRP A 11 -22.99 9.83 1.18
C TRP A 11 -22.57 8.36 1.33
N ASN A 12 -21.60 7.95 0.56
CA ASN A 12 -21.00 6.63 0.65
C ASN A 12 -19.54 6.78 1.13
N GLU A 13 -19.17 6.03 2.15
CA GLU A 13 -17.81 6.00 2.67
C GLU A 13 -17.25 4.59 2.55
N PHE A 14 -16.16 4.45 1.82
CA PHE A 14 -15.47 3.18 1.63
C PHE A 14 -14.20 3.15 2.47
N ALA A 15 -14.03 2.10 3.27
CA ALA A 15 -12.84 1.92 4.06
C ALA A 15 -11.67 1.51 3.14
N GLN A 16 -10.67 2.37 3.04
CA GLN A 16 -9.46 2.13 2.26
C GLN A 16 -8.46 1.24 3.01
N THR A 17 -8.45 1.33 4.33
CA THR A 17 -7.52 0.62 5.21
C THR A 17 -8.28 -0.13 6.30
N GLY A 18 -7.56 -0.96 7.09
CA GLY A 18 -8.13 -1.65 8.25
C GLY A 18 -8.35 -0.75 9.48
N VAL A 19 -8.28 0.57 9.33
CA VAL A 19 -8.57 1.52 10.40
C VAL A 19 -10.06 1.51 10.71
N ILE A 20 -10.39 1.26 11.97
CA ILE A 20 -11.77 1.30 12.46
C ILE A 20 -11.89 2.49 13.42
N ARG A 21 -12.66 3.49 13.01
CA ARG A 21 -12.85 4.70 13.81
C ARG A 21 -13.72 4.41 15.05
N ARG A 22 -13.43 5.08 16.15
CA ARG A 22 -14.19 5.02 17.41
C ARG A 22 -14.33 3.63 18.00
N LEU A 23 -13.26 2.85 17.96
CA LEU A 23 -13.20 1.58 18.70
C LEU A 23 -13.28 1.86 20.20
N ALA A 24 -14.22 1.21 20.90
CA ALA A 24 -14.30 1.26 22.34
C ALA A 24 -13.12 0.55 23.01
N ASN A 25 -12.66 -0.52 22.41
CA ASN A 25 -11.47 -1.28 22.79
C ASN A 25 -10.86 -1.97 21.57
N ARG A 26 -9.73 -2.66 21.75
CA ARG A 26 -9.02 -3.37 20.67
C ARG A 26 -9.45 -4.83 20.49
N ASP A 27 -10.41 -5.29 21.27
CA ASP A 27 -10.85 -6.67 21.21
C ASP A 27 -11.44 -7.00 19.84
N GLY A 28 -10.93 -8.06 19.25
CA GLY A 28 -11.35 -8.48 17.91
C GLY A 28 -10.89 -7.60 16.74
N TRP A 29 -10.11 -6.51 16.95
CA TRP A 29 -9.60 -5.67 15.87
C TRP A 29 -8.80 -6.47 14.83
N SER A 30 -7.86 -7.30 15.26
CA SER A 30 -7.05 -8.14 14.37
C SER A 30 -7.91 -9.06 13.49
N ARG A 31 -8.98 -9.63 14.04
CA ARG A 31 -9.91 -10.46 13.26
C ARG A 31 -10.60 -9.66 12.18
N ARG A 32 -11.15 -8.47 12.52
CA ARG A 32 -11.82 -7.58 11.55
C ARG A 32 -10.86 -7.11 10.46
N ARG A 33 -9.66 -6.68 10.84
CA ARG A 33 -8.61 -6.31 9.88
C ARG A 33 -8.28 -7.48 8.94
N ASN A 34 -8.05 -8.66 9.48
CA ASN A 34 -7.69 -9.83 8.68
C ASN A 34 -8.83 -10.26 7.74
N GLN A 35 -10.07 -10.13 8.15
CA GLN A 35 -11.24 -10.35 7.30
C GLN A 35 -11.28 -9.34 6.16
N MET A 36 -11.08 -8.06 6.44
CA MET A 36 -11.03 -7.00 5.43
C MET A 36 -9.89 -7.21 4.43
N MET A 37 -8.68 -7.52 4.92
CA MET A 37 -7.49 -7.73 4.08
C MET A 37 -7.50 -9.08 3.35
N GLY A 38 -8.31 -10.05 3.82
CA GLY A 38 -8.47 -11.34 3.15
C GLY A 38 -9.48 -11.32 2.01
N GLY A 39 -10.20 -10.22 1.81
CA GLY A 39 -11.15 -10.06 0.72
C GLY A 39 -10.47 -9.97 -0.65
N THR A 40 -11.25 -10.22 -1.69
CA THR A 40 -10.80 -10.09 -3.07
C THR A 40 -10.42 -8.63 -3.38
N VAL A 41 -9.35 -8.45 -4.13
CA VAL A 41 -9.02 -7.15 -4.73
C VAL A 41 -10.10 -6.82 -5.76
N VAL A 42 -10.68 -5.64 -5.67
CA VAL A 42 -11.71 -5.22 -6.63
C VAL A 42 -11.06 -5.04 -8.00
N PRO A 43 -11.54 -5.71 -9.05
CA PRO A 43 -10.98 -5.55 -10.39
C PRO A 43 -11.26 -4.14 -10.92
N VAL A 44 -10.43 -3.71 -11.86
CA VAL A 44 -10.69 -2.48 -12.62
C VAL A 44 -11.98 -2.71 -13.42
N PRO A 45 -12.95 -1.77 -13.38
CA PRO A 45 -14.17 -1.91 -14.18
C PRO A 45 -13.84 -1.85 -15.67
N GLU A 46 -14.48 -2.71 -16.46
CA GLU A 46 -14.30 -2.75 -17.93
C GLU A 46 -14.79 -1.46 -18.60
N LYS A 47 -15.78 -0.83 -17.99
CA LYS A 47 -16.37 0.42 -18.50
C LYS A 47 -16.60 1.39 -17.34
N ILE A 48 -16.22 2.63 -17.54
CA ILE A 48 -16.49 3.74 -16.62
C ILE A 48 -17.30 4.77 -17.39
N ASP A 49 -18.53 5.01 -16.95
CA ASP A 49 -19.34 6.12 -17.47
C ASP A 49 -18.99 7.36 -16.63
N PHE A 50 -18.27 8.29 -17.26
CA PHE A 50 -17.92 9.57 -16.64
C PHE A 50 -19.14 10.49 -16.66
N ALA A 51 -19.30 11.31 -15.61
CA ALA A 51 -20.23 12.42 -15.64
C ALA A 51 -19.82 13.40 -16.78
N GLU A 52 -20.81 14.10 -17.35
CA GLU A 52 -20.49 15.16 -18.31
C GLU A 52 -19.46 16.11 -17.69
N THR A 53 -18.38 16.34 -18.44
CA THR A 53 -17.33 17.25 -18.02
C THR A 53 -17.89 18.67 -18.00
N VAL A 54 -18.09 19.20 -16.82
CA VAL A 54 -18.09 20.65 -16.65
C VAL A 54 -16.64 21.07 -16.91
N GLU A 55 -16.42 21.90 -17.94
CA GLU A 55 -15.09 22.49 -18.21
C GLU A 55 -14.57 23.07 -16.89
N PRO A 56 -13.60 22.42 -16.25
CA PRO A 56 -13.07 22.96 -15.00
C PRO A 56 -12.26 24.19 -15.35
N ASP A 57 -12.46 25.25 -14.60
CA ASP A 57 -11.56 26.42 -14.58
C ASP A 57 -10.23 25.96 -13.94
N THR A 58 -9.50 25.10 -14.67
CA THR A 58 -8.28 24.47 -14.19
C THR A 58 -7.07 25.25 -14.65
N LEU A 59 -6.30 25.69 -13.69
CA LEU A 59 -4.95 26.18 -13.95
C LEU A 59 -4.11 25.04 -14.56
N ASP A 60 -3.67 25.21 -15.80
CA ASP A 60 -2.66 24.31 -16.38
C ASP A 60 -1.34 24.54 -15.63
N LEU A 61 -0.99 23.62 -14.74
CA LEU A 61 0.23 23.70 -13.95
C LEU A 61 1.49 23.87 -14.80
N ARG A 62 1.47 23.48 -16.08
CA ARG A 62 2.57 23.69 -17.03
C ARG A 62 2.74 25.15 -17.42
N GLN A 63 1.71 25.97 -17.23
CA GLN A 63 1.72 27.41 -17.54
C GLN A 63 2.14 28.25 -16.32
N VAL A 64 2.24 27.67 -15.14
CA VAL A 64 2.66 28.36 -13.94
C VAL A 64 4.18 28.51 -13.96
N LYS A 65 4.66 29.64 -14.46
CA LYS A 65 6.10 29.93 -14.62
C LYS A 65 6.89 29.96 -13.32
N ASP A 66 6.21 30.08 -12.18
CA ASP A 66 6.83 30.19 -10.85
C ASP A 66 7.14 28.85 -10.20
N PHE A 67 6.69 27.73 -10.77
CA PHE A 67 7.12 26.39 -10.34
C PHE A 67 8.50 26.07 -10.94
N GLN A 68 9.54 26.65 -10.35
CA GLN A 68 10.92 26.21 -10.61
C GLN A 68 11.13 24.86 -9.90
N LEU A 69 10.74 23.78 -10.58
CA LEU A 69 11.12 22.44 -10.14
C LEU A 69 12.61 22.26 -10.44
N ASP A 70 13.41 22.27 -9.36
CA ASP A 70 14.84 21.97 -9.45
C ASP A 70 15.03 20.55 -10.01
N GLY A 71 15.57 20.47 -11.24
CA GLY A 71 15.74 19.19 -11.93
C GLY A 71 16.68 18.20 -11.23
N HIS A 72 17.50 18.69 -10.29
CA HIS A 72 18.44 17.85 -9.54
C HIS A 72 17.78 16.89 -8.54
N GLN A 73 16.55 17.13 -8.13
CA GLN A 73 15.86 16.28 -7.15
C GLN A 73 15.10 15.11 -7.79
N LYS A 74 14.86 15.12 -9.09
CA LYS A 74 14.07 14.07 -9.76
C LYS A 74 14.65 12.66 -9.64
N SER A 75 15.96 12.52 -9.63
CA SER A 75 16.65 11.22 -9.54
C SER A 75 16.51 10.53 -8.17
N GLN A 76 16.08 11.27 -7.13
CA GLN A 76 15.89 10.75 -5.77
C GLN A 76 14.43 10.46 -5.44
N LEU A 77 13.50 10.88 -6.29
CA LEU A 77 12.08 10.67 -6.07
C LEU A 77 11.67 9.24 -6.44
N ILE A 78 10.78 8.68 -5.65
CA ILE A 78 10.11 7.42 -6.01
C ILE A 78 9.14 7.74 -7.15
N GLU A 79 9.25 7.00 -8.23
CA GLU A 79 8.33 7.12 -9.35
C GLU A 79 6.90 6.80 -8.91
N GLY A 80 5.95 7.65 -9.30
CA GLY A 80 4.54 7.50 -8.97
C GLY A 80 3.82 6.61 -9.98
N GLY A 81 2.67 6.07 -9.57
CA GLY A 81 1.84 5.23 -10.41
C GLY A 81 1.71 3.79 -9.91
N GLN A 82 0.77 3.07 -10.52
CA GLN A 82 0.48 1.68 -10.13
C GLN A 82 1.64 0.75 -10.47
N GLN A 83 2.12 0.77 -11.73
CA GLN A 83 3.18 -0.13 -12.18
C GLN A 83 4.48 0.02 -11.36
N PRO A 84 5.03 1.23 -11.12
CA PRO A 84 6.19 1.40 -10.25
C PRO A 84 5.95 0.89 -8.81
N ALA A 85 4.73 1.02 -8.28
CA ALA A 85 4.40 0.50 -6.96
C ALA A 85 4.40 -1.04 -6.93
N GLU A 86 3.87 -1.69 -7.97
CA GLU A 86 3.90 -3.15 -8.13
C GLU A 86 5.33 -3.65 -8.31
N ASP A 87 6.14 -2.99 -9.10
CA ASP A 87 7.57 -3.33 -9.28
C ASP A 87 8.36 -3.23 -7.97
N LEU A 88 8.08 -2.20 -7.15
CA LEU A 88 8.65 -2.07 -5.81
C LEU A 88 8.23 -3.23 -4.90
N LEU A 89 6.96 -3.63 -4.92
CA LEU A 89 6.46 -4.76 -4.15
C LEU A 89 7.08 -6.08 -4.62
N HIS A 90 7.07 -6.34 -5.91
CA HIS A 90 7.62 -7.57 -6.48
C HIS A 90 9.12 -7.71 -6.18
N SER A 91 9.92 -6.65 -6.40
CA SER A 91 11.35 -6.66 -6.08
C SER A 91 11.61 -6.89 -4.59
N PHE A 92 10.77 -6.33 -3.73
CA PHE A 92 10.87 -6.55 -2.29
C PHE A 92 10.56 -8.01 -1.93
N LEU A 93 9.45 -8.57 -2.41
CA LEU A 93 9.04 -9.93 -2.10
C LEU A 93 9.95 -11.00 -2.74
N ALA A 94 10.57 -10.71 -3.89
CA ALA A 94 11.46 -11.63 -4.58
C ALA A 94 12.91 -11.62 -4.04
N GLN A 95 13.45 -10.45 -3.71
CA GLN A 95 14.88 -10.28 -3.44
C GLN A 95 15.18 -9.39 -2.24
N ARG A 96 14.84 -8.10 -2.30
CA ARG A 96 15.28 -7.08 -1.34
C ARG A 96 14.83 -7.35 0.08
N GLY A 97 13.64 -7.90 0.26
CA GLY A 97 13.04 -8.14 1.57
C GLY A 97 13.61 -9.32 2.34
N LYS A 98 14.55 -10.10 1.79
CA LYS A 98 15.08 -11.30 2.44
C LYS A 98 15.64 -11.04 3.83
N ASN A 99 16.32 -9.93 4.00
CA ASN A 99 16.96 -9.53 5.26
C ASN A 99 16.23 -8.40 5.98
N TYR A 100 15.03 -8.03 5.54
CA TYR A 100 14.26 -6.91 6.05
C TYR A 100 14.23 -6.82 7.58
N SER A 101 14.02 -7.94 8.27
CA SER A 101 13.95 -7.98 9.74
C SER A 101 15.22 -7.51 10.46
N ARG A 102 16.37 -7.61 9.81
CA ARG A 102 17.67 -7.21 10.36
C ARG A 102 18.08 -5.81 9.91
N GLU A 103 17.71 -5.43 8.70
CA GLU A 103 18.25 -4.28 7.99
C GLU A 103 17.32 -3.06 8.00
N MET A 104 16.03 -3.26 8.34
CA MET A 104 15.01 -2.21 8.27
C MET A 104 15.24 -1.01 9.20
N SER A 105 16.03 -1.18 10.26
CA SER A 105 16.27 -0.13 11.26
C SER A 105 17.61 0.60 11.07
N SER A 106 18.43 0.16 10.13
CA SER A 106 19.71 0.79 9.83
C SER A 106 19.52 1.84 8.74
N PRO A 107 19.96 3.10 8.93
CA PRO A 107 19.87 4.12 7.89
C PRO A 107 20.72 3.80 6.66
N VAL A 108 21.71 2.92 6.78
CA VAL A 108 22.60 2.52 5.69
C VAL A 108 21.95 1.44 4.82
N THR A 109 21.30 0.45 5.41
CA THR A 109 20.77 -0.72 4.68
C THR A 109 19.28 -0.63 4.40
N ALA A 110 18.52 0.16 5.16
CA ALA A 110 17.08 0.30 5.00
C ALA A 110 16.64 0.75 3.59
N PRO A 111 17.35 1.65 2.89
CA PRO A 111 16.98 2.04 1.52
C PRO A 111 16.86 0.85 0.57
N ASP A 112 17.72 -0.16 0.71
CA ASP A 112 17.75 -1.34 -0.15
C ASP A 112 16.87 -2.49 0.38
N ALA A 113 16.76 -2.64 1.70
CA ALA A 113 16.06 -3.75 2.33
C ALA A 113 14.56 -3.49 2.57
N CYS A 114 14.12 -2.23 2.62
CA CYS A 114 12.72 -1.88 2.86
C CYS A 114 11.88 -1.92 1.57
N SER A 115 10.55 -2.10 1.74
CA SER A 115 9.63 -2.14 0.60
C SER A 115 9.51 -0.80 -0.13
N ARG A 116 9.67 0.32 0.59
CA ARG A 116 9.53 1.70 0.11
C ARG A 116 8.14 2.06 -0.43
N LEU A 117 7.12 1.30 -0.01
CA LEU A 117 5.74 1.44 -0.50
C LEU A 117 4.93 2.55 0.19
N SER A 118 5.47 3.22 1.22
CA SER A 118 4.69 4.17 2.02
C SER A 118 4.10 5.31 1.18
N ALA A 119 4.85 5.88 0.26
CA ALA A 119 4.36 6.91 -0.65
C ALA A 119 3.27 6.34 -1.58
N SER A 120 3.52 5.18 -2.19
CA SER A 120 2.56 4.54 -3.11
C SER A 120 1.25 4.17 -2.41
N ILE A 121 1.29 3.75 -1.15
CA ILE A 121 0.10 3.49 -0.34
C ILE A 121 -0.63 4.79 -0.02
N ALA A 122 0.09 5.84 0.37
CA ALA A 122 -0.49 7.13 0.74
C ALA A 122 -1.23 7.78 -0.44
N TRP A 123 -0.69 7.65 -1.64
CA TRP A 123 -1.28 8.19 -2.87
C TRP A 123 -2.23 7.23 -3.59
N GLY A 124 -2.48 6.04 -3.02
CA GLY A 124 -3.42 5.07 -3.58
C GLY A 124 -2.94 4.36 -4.85
N CYS A 125 -1.63 4.42 -5.15
CA CYS A 125 -1.06 3.69 -6.29
C CYS A 125 -1.11 2.17 -6.10
N ILE A 126 -1.15 1.69 -4.87
CA ILE A 126 -1.32 0.30 -4.50
C ILE A 126 -2.13 0.18 -3.21
N SER A 127 -3.02 -0.79 -3.13
CA SER A 127 -3.83 -1.01 -1.92
C SER A 127 -3.11 -1.90 -0.90
N ILE A 128 -3.32 -1.66 0.39
CA ILE A 128 -2.81 -2.55 1.45
C ILE A 128 -3.36 -3.97 1.28
N ARG A 129 -4.59 -4.13 0.80
CA ARG A 129 -5.19 -5.44 0.53
C ARG A 129 -4.41 -6.21 -0.51
N GLN A 130 -4.01 -5.57 -1.61
CA GLN A 130 -3.17 -6.16 -2.64
C GLN A 130 -1.83 -6.62 -2.05
N ILE A 131 -1.15 -5.75 -1.32
CA ILE A 131 0.13 -6.06 -0.67
C ILE A 131 -0.01 -7.26 0.28
N VAL A 132 -1.07 -7.32 1.10
CA VAL A 132 -1.32 -8.43 2.04
C VAL A 132 -1.58 -9.74 1.29
N ASN A 133 -2.29 -9.71 0.16
CA ASN A 133 -2.56 -10.90 -0.62
C ASN A 133 -1.27 -11.46 -1.27
N GLU A 134 -0.44 -10.62 -1.86
CA GLU A 134 0.85 -11.04 -2.42
C GLU A 134 1.82 -11.52 -1.34
N LEU A 135 1.83 -10.85 -0.18
CA LEU A 135 2.59 -11.33 0.98
C LEU A 135 2.15 -12.72 1.43
N LYS A 136 0.84 -13.01 1.46
CA LYS A 136 0.32 -14.35 1.81
C LYS A 136 0.79 -15.40 0.81
N GLN A 137 0.70 -15.08 -0.48
CA GLN A 137 1.19 -15.97 -1.54
C GLN A 137 2.68 -16.25 -1.36
N ARG A 138 3.50 -15.22 -1.20
CA ARG A 138 4.94 -15.38 -0.97
C ARG A 138 5.26 -16.22 0.27
N ARG A 139 4.52 -16.03 1.36
CA ARG A 139 4.67 -16.86 2.57
C ARG A 139 4.32 -18.32 2.33
N ALA A 140 3.36 -18.61 1.47
CA ALA A 140 3.02 -19.99 1.08
C ALA A 140 4.17 -20.63 0.27
N GLU A 141 4.71 -19.92 -0.71
CA GLU A 141 5.86 -20.36 -1.50
C GLU A 141 7.08 -20.68 -0.62
N ILE A 142 7.42 -19.76 0.32
CA ILE A 142 8.54 -19.98 1.25
C ILE A 142 8.31 -21.19 2.17
N ARG A 143 7.06 -21.47 2.58
CA ARG A 143 6.76 -22.66 3.37
C ARG A 143 6.94 -23.95 2.55
N GLU A 144 6.54 -23.94 1.28
CA GLU A 144 6.66 -25.09 0.40
C GLU A 144 8.15 -25.37 0.13
N SER A 145 8.92 -24.38 -0.26
CA SER A 145 10.37 -24.52 -0.41
C SER A 145 11.05 -25.11 0.83
N LYS A 146 10.59 -24.68 2.04
CA LYS A 146 11.12 -25.25 3.28
C LYS A 146 10.79 -26.73 3.46
N LYS A 147 9.59 -27.18 3.06
CA LYS A 147 9.21 -28.60 3.11
C LYS A 147 10.05 -29.45 2.14
N GLU A 148 10.40 -28.87 0.99
CA GLU A 148 11.28 -29.48 0.00
C GLU A 148 12.76 -29.45 0.39
N GLY A 149 13.10 -28.98 1.59
CA GLY A 149 14.47 -28.94 2.09
C GLY A 149 15.29 -27.77 1.57
N VAL A 150 14.69 -26.83 0.85
CA VAL A 150 15.37 -25.65 0.32
C VAL A 150 15.58 -24.60 1.41
N SER A 151 16.80 -24.10 1.52
CA SER A 151 17.10 -23.05 2.51
C SER A 151 16.40 -21.75 2.19
N THR A 152 15.55 -21.30 3.09
CA THR A 152 14.78 -20.06 2.94
C THR A 152 15.45 -18.83 3.57
N GLY A 153 16.57 -19.00 4.28
CA GLY A 153 17.33 -17.92 4.90
C GLY A 153 16.49 -17.02 5.80
N GLY A 154 16.60 -15.71 5.65
CA GLY A 154 15.90 -14.71 6.47
C GLY A 154 14.43 -14.50 6.13
N TRP A 155 13.91 -15.11 5.06
CA TRP A 155 12.55 -14.87 4.57
C TRP A 155 11.44 -15.04 5.60
N PRO A 156 11.36 -16.14 6.37
CA PRO A 156 10.25 -16.33 7.31
C PRO A 156 10.11 -15.20 8.33
N THR A 157 11.24 -14.78 8.91
CA THR A 157 11.27 -13.70 9.91
C THR A 157 10.98 -12.34 9.26
N SER A 158 11.55 -12.07 8.08
CA SER A 158 11.38 -10.83 7.37
C SER A 158 9.93 -10.62 6.91
N LEU A 159 9.29 -11.64 6.33
CA LEU A 159 7.89 -11.56 5.92
C LEU A 159 6.94 -11.43 7.13
N LYS A 160 7.27 -12.03 8.29
CA LYS A 160 6.53 -11.84 9.54
C LYS A 160 6.66 -10.39 10.02
N SER A 161 7.87 -9.83 10.01
CA SER A 161 8.12 -8.44 10.41
C SER A 161 7.41 -7.45 9.49
N PHE A 162 7.41 -7.70 8.19
CA PHE A 162 6.70 -6.86 7.23
C PHE A 162 5.19 -6.88 7.44
N ASP A 163 4.58 -8.06 7.66
CA ASP A 163 3.16 -8.20 7.99
C ASP A 163 2.77 -7.40 9.25
N ALA A 164 3.62 -7.44 10.27
CA ALA A 164 3.41 -6.66 11.48
C ALA A 164 3.42 -5.14 11.20
N ARG A 165 4.31 -4.65 10.32
CA ARG A 165 4.35 -3.24 9.92
C ARG A 165 3.12 -2.83 9.11
N LEU A 166 2.65 -3.68 8.18
CA LEU A 166 1.39 -3.45 7.47
C LEU A 166 0.19 -3.40 8.44
N SER A 167 0.23 -4.19 9.50
CA SER A 167 -0.79 -4.15 10.55
C SER A 167 -0.77 -2.82 11.30
N TRP A 168 0.39 -2.26 11.59
CA TRP A 168 0.51 -0.95 12.22
C TRP A 168 -0.07 0.18 11.37
N HIS A 169 0.11 0.12 10.06
CA HIS A 169 -0.51 1.09 9.16
C HIS A 169 -2.04 1.13 9.28
N CYS A 170 -2.68 0.02 9.62
CA CYS A 170 -4.13 -0.06 9.83
C CYS A 170 -4.56 0.24 11.27
N HIS A 171 -3.61 0.54 12.15
CA HIS A 171 -3.86 0.66 13.58
C HIS A 171 -3.97 2.12 14.04
N PHE A 172 -3.33 3.03 13.36
CA PHE A 172 -3.24 4.46 13.66
C PHE A 172 -4.07 5.31 12.70
#